data_bd63b0194215628019ae7f39e7074ad0
#
_entry.id   bd63b0194215628019ae7f39e7074ad0
#
_cell.length_a   1.000
_cell.length_b   1.000
_cell.length_c   1.000
_cell.angle_alpha   90.00
_cell.angle_beta   90.00
_cell.angle_gamma   90.00
#
_symmetry.space_group_name_H-M   'P 1'
#
loop_
_entity.id
_entity.type
_entity.pdbx_description
1 polymer ?
#
loop_
_entity_poly.entity_id
_entity_poly.type
_entity_poly.pdbx_seq_one_letter_code
_entity_poly.pdbx_strand_id
1 'polypeptide(L)'
;DRRQRQMCIRDSSGTIRFNGEDLEPSTLTVHQALGKGISMIFQELCLVPDMSVAENIFIGREPKIGKTGIVDRKKLIRQTQELLDSFEITFLRPTDSLRGMSTAKMQMIEICKALSYHSKLIIMDEPTSSLTEDECKTLFRIVERLKRDGITFIFISHKMDEIYTVADEMTVLRDGMT
;
A
#
# COMPACT_ATOMS: atom_id res chain seq x y z
N ASP A 1 -13.82 16.16 -1.10
CA ASP A 1 -14.90 16.73 -0.27
C ASP A 1 -15.47 15.65 0.64
N ARG A 2 -15.43 15.85 1.97
CA ARG A 2 -15.90 14.86 2.97
C ARG A 2 -17.36 14.46 2.76
N ARG A 3 -18.20 15.31 2.17
CA ARG A 3 -19.61 15.03 1.93
C ARG A 3 -19.83 14.06 0.77
N GLN A 4 -19.03 14.10 -0.27
CA GLN A 4 -19.11 13.14 -1.39
C GLN A 4 -18.63 11.74 -0.97
N ARG A 5 -17.59 11.63 -0.15
CA ARG A 5 -17.14 10.33 0.39
C ARG A 5 -18.19 9.65 1.28
N GLN A 6 -18.99 10.45 2.03
CA GLN A 6 -20.08 9.89 2.85
C GLN A 6 -21.30 9.46 2.02
N MET A 7 -21.55 10.09 0.86
CA MET A 7 -22.65 9.67 -0.02
C MET A 7 -22.39 8.28 -0.64
N CYS A 8 -21.17 8.01 -1.12
CA CYS A 8 -20.84 6.72 -1.73
C CYS A 8 -20.93 5.52 -0.76
N ILE A 9 -20.72 5.72 0.55
CA ILE A 9 -20.79 4.65 1.55
C ILE A 9 -22.23 4.31 1.93
N ARG A 10 -23.18 5.25 1.79
CA ARG A 10 -24.59 5.06 2.22
C ARG A 10 -25.47 4.36 1.19
N ASP A 11 -25.09 4.38 -0.08
CA ASP A 11 -25.92 3.88 -1.18
C ASP A 11 -25.43 2.52 -1.72
N SER A 12 -24.40 1.91 -1.12
CA SER A 12 -23.91 0.60 -1.49
C SER A 12 -24.54 -0.49 -0.61
N SER A 13 -24.98 -1.56 -1.23
CA SER A 13 -25.46 -2.77 -0.56
C SER A 13 -24.72 -3.98 -1.07
N GLY A 14 -24.55 -4.98 -0.23
CA GLY A 14 -23.86 -6.21 -0.59
C GLY A 14 -23.13 -6.81 0.60
N THR A 15 -22.47 -7.95 0.37
CA THR A 15 -21.67 -8.63 1.37
C THR A 15 -20.21 -8.69 0.91
N ILE A 16 -19.29 -8.46 1.84
CA ILE A 16 -17.85 -8.64 1.60
C ILE A 16 -17.41 -9.85 2.41
N ARG A 17 -16.87 -10.86 1.74
CA ARG A 17 -16.27 -12.03 2.40
C ARG A 17 -14.77 -12.06 2.14
N PHE A 18 -13.98 -12.15 3.21
CA PHE A 18 -12.53 -12.22 3.14
C PHE A 18 -12.01 -13.37 3.99
N ASN A 19 -11.20 -14.27 3.41
CA ASN A 19 -10.71 -15.49 4.07
C ASN A 19 -11.82 -16.33 4.75
N GLY A 20 -13.01 -16.38 4.16
CA GLY A 20 -14.16 -17.13 4.69
C GLY A 20 -14.97 -16.41 5.76
N GLU A 21 -14.53 -15.23 6.21
CA GLU A 21 -15.24 -14.39 7.17
C GLU A 21 -16.03 -13.27 6.46
N ASP A 22 -17.26 -13.03 6.88
CA ASP A 22 -18.03 -11.90 6.42
C ASP A 22 -17.54 -10.62 7.11
N LEU A 23 -17.25 -9.61 6.32
CA LEU A 23 -16.82 -8.30 6.81
C LEU A 23 -18.02 -7.34 6.80
N GLU A 24 -18.21 -6.62 7.90
CA GLU A 24 -19.18 -5.54 8.00
C GLU A 24 -18.51 -4.19 7.68
N PRO A 25 -18.66 -3.64 6.45
CA PRO A 25 -17.92 -2.46 6.02
C PRO A 25 -18.22 -1.21 6.87
N SER A 26 -19.43 -1.13 7.45
CA SER A 26 -19.88 0.01 8.25
C SER A 26 -19.14 0.12 9.60
N THR A 27 -18.62 -0.98 10.12
CA THR A 27 -17.94 -1.05 11.42
C THR A 27 -16.44 -1.32 11.31
N LEU A 28 -15.95 -1.70 10.11
CA LEU A 28 -14.55 -2.05 9.88
C LEU A 28 -13.65 -0.81 9.95
N THR A 29 -12.82 -0.74 10.99
CA THR A 29 -11.81 0.31 11.11
C THR A 29 -10.56 -0.04 10.28
N VAL A 30 -9.76 0.99 9.91
CA VAL A 30 -8.47 0.79 9.20
C VAL A 30 -7.56 -0.15 9.97
N HIS A 31 -7.46 0.00 11.29
CA HIS A 31 -6.64 -0.87 12.13
C HIS A 31 -7.10 -2.33 12.09
N GLN A 32 -8.41 -2.57 12.10
CA GLN A 32 -8.98 -3.92 11.99
C GLN A 32 -8.73 -4.52 10.60
N ALA A 33 -8.86 -3.73 9.53
CA ALA A 33 -8.56 -4.15 8.16
C ALA A 33 -7.09 -4.57 8.02
N LEU A 34 -6.16 -3.74 8.51
CA LEU A 34 -4.73 -4.06 8.54
C LEU A 34 -4.44 -5.33 9.37
N GLY A 35 -5.10 -5.49 10.54
CA GLY A 35 -4.98 -6.68 11.37
C GLY A 35 -5.50 -7.96 10.71
N LYS A 36 -6.45 -7.86 9.78
CA LYS A 36 -6.95 -8.97 8.95
C LYS A 36 -6.06 -9.26 7.74
N GLY A 37 -5.08 -8.42 7.45
CA GLY A 37 -4.20 -8.52 6.30
C GLY A 37 -4.73 -7.84 5.04
N ILE A 38 -5.54 -6.80 5.21
CA ILE A 38 -5.99 -5.94 4.10
C ILE A 38 -5.26 -4.60 4.23
N SER A 39 -4.50 -4.20 3.22
CA SER A 39 -3.89 -2.87 3.12
C SER A 39 -4.37 -2.13 1.89
N MET A 40 -4.26 -0.81 1.92
CA MET A 40 -4.65 0.05 0.81
C MET A 40 -3.59 1.11 0.57
N ILE A 41 -3.25 1.30 -0.68
CA ILE A 41 -2.42 2.39 -1.18
C ILE A 41 -3.36 3.39 -1.83
N PHE A 42 -3.39 4.59 -1.26
CA PHE A 42 -4.26 5.66 -1.73
C PHE A 42 -3.59 6.45 -2.85
N GLN A 43 -4.40 7.09 -3.69
CA GLN A 43 -3.94 8.03 -4.71
C GLN A 43 -3.19 9.23 -4.09
N GLU A 44 -3.63 9.70 -2.91
CA GLU A 44 -2.96 10.76 -2.16
C GLU A 44 -1.89 10.17 -1.22
N LEU A 45 -0.69 10.74 -1.25
CA LEU A 45 0.42 10.32 -0.40
C LEU A 45 0.14 10.67 1.07
N CYS A 46 0.23 9.66 1.94
CA CYS A 46 0.03 9.79 3.39
C CYS A 46 1.36 9.66 4.15
N LEU A 47 2.41 10.33 3.66
CA LEU A 47 3.74 10.32 4.24
C LEU A 47 3.99 11.57 5.10
N VAL A 48 4.88 11.44 6.09
CA VAL A 48 5.34 12.54 6.93
C VAL A 48 6.69 13.05 6.39
N PRO A 49 6.76 14.27 5.81
CA PRO A 49 7.95 14.74 5.11
C PRO A 49 9.20 14.88 6.00
N ASP A 50 9.01 15.13 7.30
CA ASP A 50 10.10 15.31 8.26
C ASP A 50 10.65 14.03 8.85
N MET A 51 10.08 12.90 8.50
CA MET A 51 10.54 11.56 8.89
C MET A 51 11.38 10.93 7.79
N SER A 52 12.27 10.01 8.17
CA SER A 52 13.02 9.19 7.24
C SER A 52 12.15 8.16 6.52
N VAL A 53 12.69 7.53 5.48
CA VAL A 53 12.06 6.41 4.78
C VAL A 53 11.67 5.31 5.77
N ALA A 54 12.58 4.92 6.66
CA ALA A 54 12.33 3.87 7.64
C ALA A 54 11.21 4.23 8.62
N GLU A 55 11.18 5.44 9.12
CA GLU A 55 10.15 5.93 10.02
C GLU A 55 8.78 5.99 9.34
N ASN A 56 8.71 6.38 8.07
CA ASN A 56 7.46 6.39 7.31
C ASN A 56 6.92 4.97 7.05
N ILE A 57 7.78 4.02 6.67
CA ILE A 57 7.38 2.64 6.39
C ILE A 57 6.81 1.96 7.64
N PHE A 58 7.44 2.18 8.80
CA PHE A 58 7.04 1.53 10.05
C PHE A 58 6.29 2.44 11.02
N ILE A 59 5.74 3.56 10.56
CA ILE A 59 5.02 4.52 11.41
C ILE A 59 3.95 3.82 12.27
N GLY A 60 4.01 4.07 13.59
CA GLY A 60 3.12 3.46 14.57
C GLY A 60 3.43 2.00 14.91
N ARG A 61 4.46 1.40 14.27
CA ARG A 61 4.90 0.00 14.48
C ARG A 61 6.42 -0.10 14.63
N GLU A 62 7.07 0.98 14.96
CA GLU A 62 8.52 1.04 15.12
C GLU A 62 8.97 -0.02 16.16
N PRO A 63 10.05 -0.77 15.87
CA PRO A 63 10.61 -1.70 16.83
C PRO A 63 11.08 -0.96 18.08
N LYS A 64 10.80 -1.51 19.26
CA LYS A 64 11.15 -0.91 20.55
C LYS A 64 12.24 -1.70 21.26
N ILE A 65 13.06 -1.03 22.06
CA ILE A 65 14.08 -1.65 22.93
C ILE A 65 13.37 -2.23 24.15
N GLY A 66 13.20 -3.56 24.15
CA GLY A 66 12.54 -4.27 25.26
C GLY A 66 11.15 -3.69 25.58
N LYS A 67 10.89 -3.39 26.86
CA LYS A 67 9.63 -2.78 27.32
C LYS A 67 9.72 -1.27 27.58
N THR A 68 10.79 -0.61 27.13
CA THR A 68 11.07 0.79 27.47
C THR A 68 10.20 1.81 26.72
N GLY A 69 9.57 1.41 25.65
CA GLY A 69 8.85 2.32 24.74
C GLY A 69 9.78 3.09 23.77
N ILE A 70 11.09 3.04 23.95
CA ILE A 70 12.09 3.74 23.12
C ILE A 70 12.26 2.98 21.80
N VAL A 71 12.26 3.72 20.67
CA VAL A 71 12.44 3.15 19.33
C VAL A 71 13.88 2.61 19.17
N ASP A 72 13.98 1.35 18.73
CA ASP A 72 15.25 0.74 18.33
C ASP A 72 15.59 1.15 16.89
N ARG A 73 16.29 2.26 16.75
CA ARG A 73 16.68 2.81 15.44
C ARG A 73 17.54 1.86 14.62
N LYS A 74 18.43 1.09 15.26
CA LYS A 74 19.29 0.13 14.53
C LYS A 74 18.45 -1.00 13.92
N LYS A 75 17.50 -1.52 14.69
CA LYS A 75 16.58 -2.55 14.24
C LYS A 75 15.65 -2.03 13.16
N LEU A 76 15.14 -0.81 13.30
CA LEU A 76 14.28 -0.14 12.32
C LEU A 76 14.99 0.01 10.96
N ILE A 77 16.23 0.54 10.96
CA ILE A 77 17.02 0.69 9.74
C ILE A 77 17.30 -0.66 9.09
N ARG A 78 17.68 -1.67 9.87
CA ARG A 78 17.94 -3.02 9.36
C ARG A 78 16.68 -3.64 8.73
N GLN A 79 15.54 -3.62 9.40
CA GLN A 79 14.29 -4.17 8.87
C GLN A 79 13.85 -3.45 7.60
N THR A 80 14.05 -2.13 7.53
CA THR A 80 13.77 -1.37 6.31
C THR A 80 14.69 -1.78 5.18
N GLN A 81 15.99 -1.94 5.43
CA GLN A 81 16.94 -2.36 4.41
C GLN A 81 16.60 -3.77 3.90
N GLU A 82 16.32 -4.72 4.80
CA GLU A 82 15.88 -6.07 4.45
C GLU A 82 14.62 -6.06 3.56
N LEU A 83 13.66 -5.16 3.85
CA LEU A 83 12.47 -4.98 3.03
C LEU A 83 12.83 -4.44 1.64
N LEU A 84 13.62 -3.37 1.56
CA LEU A 84 14.03 -2.77 0.28
C LEU A 84 14.82 -3.78 -0.58
N ASP A 85 15.76 -4.50 0.03
CA ASP A 85 16.58 -5.51 -0.66
C ASP A 85 15.72 -6.66 -1.18
N SER A 86 14.71 -7.09 -0.41
CA SER A 86 13.80 -8.16 -0.81
C SER A 86 13.02 -7.83 -2.09
N PHE A 87 12.81 -6.54 -2.40
CA PHE A 87 12.12 -6.08 -3.60
C PHE A 87 13.04 -5.42 -4.64
N GLU A 88 14.38 -5.55 -4.45
CA GLU A 88 15.38 -4.97 -5.35
C GLU A 88 15.26 -3.44 -5.52
N ILE A 89 14.78 -2.76 -4.47
CA ILE A 89 14.62 -1.30 -4.46
C ILE A 89 15.95 -0.68 -4.01
N THR A 90 16.79 -0.33 -4.95
CA THR A 90 18.16 0.16 -4.69
C THR A 90 18.28 1.68 -4.63
N PHE A 91 17.26 2.40 -5.09
CA PHE A 91 17.25 3.87 -5.19
C PHE A 91 16.70 4.58 -3.94
N LEU A 92 16.31 3.82 -2.89
CA LEU A 92 15.91 4.30 -1.58
C LEU A 92 16.86 3.76 -0.51
N ARG A 93 17.14 4.59 0.50
CA ARG A 93 17.88 4.19 1.70
C ARG A 93 17.00 4.40 2.94
N PRO A 94 17.07 3.55 3.97
CA PRO A 94 16.28 3.69 5.19
C PRO A 94 16.40 5.05 5.87
N THR A 95 17.57 5.68 5.77
CA THR A 95 17.90 6.96 6.43
C THR A 95 17.61 8.19 5.57
N ASP A 96 17.20 8.03 4.32
CA ASP A 96 16.92 9.16 3.45
C ASP A 96 15.77 9.99 4.01
N SER A 97 15.90 11.32 3.94
CA SER A 97 14.83 12.26 4.26
C SER A 97 13.87 12.36 3.07
N LEU A 98 12.58 12.48 3.34
CA LEU A 98 11.59 12.69 2.29
C LEU A 98 11.58 14.12 1.74
N ARG A 99 12.22 15.06 2.42
CA ARG A 99 12.31 16.45 1.94
C ARG A 99 13.04 16.51 0.60
N GLY A 100 12.37 17.01 -0.42
CA GLY A 100 12.92 17.13 -1.78
C GLY A 100 12.94 15.82 -2.58
N MET A 101 12.34 14.74 -2.08
CA MET A 101 12.12 13.54 -2.88
C MET A 101 11.11 13.79 -4.00
N SER A 102 11.30 13.10 -5.13
CA SER A 102 10.30 13.07 -6.19
C SER A 102 9.03 12.36 -5.72
N THR A 103 7.89 12.74 -6.29
CA THR A 103 6.60 12.12 -6.00
C THR A 103 6.64 10.61 -6.23
N ALA A 104 7.34 10.17 -7.28
CA ALA A 104 7.53 8.77 -7.61
C ALA A 104 8.27 7.98 -6.50
N LYS A 105 9.34 8.52 -5.93
CA LYS A 105 10.02 7.90 -4.78
C LYS A 105 9.12 7.83 -3.55
N MET A 106 8.34 8.88 -3.31
CA MET A 106 7.36 8.90 -2.22
C MET A 106 6.27 7.84 -2.43
N GLN A 107 5.77 7.69 -3.66
CA GLN A 107 4.82 6.62 -4.01
C GLN A 107 5.39 5.23 -3.72
N MET A 108 6.66 5.01 -4.07
CA MET A 108 7.33 3.74 -3.77
C MET A 108 7.46 3.48 -2.26
N ILE A 109 7.65 4.52 -1.44
CA ILE A 109 7.65 4.39 0.03
C ILE A 109 6.28 3.97 0.54
N GLU A 110 5.17 4.52 0.01
CA GLU A 110 3.81 4.08 0.36
C GLU A 110 3.58 2.61 0.00
N ILE A 111 4.09 2.16 -1.14
CA ILE A 111 4.04 0.76 -1.54
C ILE A 111 4.81 -0.10 -0.53
N CYS A 112 6.05 0.28 -0.20
CA CYS A 112 6.86 -0.42 0.81
C CYS A 112 6.17 -0.47 2.17
N LYS A 113 5.50 0.61 2.56
CA LYS A 113 4.71 0.69 3.80
C LYS A 113 3.56 -0.32 3.78
N ALA A 114 2.79 -0.41 2.70
CA ALA A 114 1.73 -1.41 2.55
C ALA A 114 2.29 -2.85 2.61
N LEU A 115 3.40 -3.11 1.93
CA LEU A 115 4.07 -4.42 1.94
C LEU A 115 4.56 -4.83 3.34
N SER A 116 5.00 -3.86 4.15
CA SER A 116 5.49 -4.11 5.52
C SER A 116 4.42 -4.61 6.50
N TYR A 117 3.13 -4.60 6.13
CA TYR A 117 2.04 -5.15 6.94
C TYR A 117 1.82 -6.66 6.75
N HIS A 118 2.61 -7.34 5.92
CA HIS A 118 2.39 -8.76 5.57
C HIS A 118 0.96 -9.03 5.10
N SER A 119 0.43 -8.14 4.28
CA SER A 119 -0.95 -8.17 3.81
C SER A 119 -1.19 -9.37 2.90
N LYS A 120 -2.42 -9.91 2.97
CA LYS A 120 -2.93 -10.95 2.05
C LYS A 120 -3.66 -10.33 0.87
N LEU A 121 -4.21 -9.14 1.06
CA LEU A 121 -4.89 -8.34 0.06
C LEU A 121 -4.33 -6.92 0.08
N ILE A 122 -3.91 -6.43 -1.08
CA ILE A 122 -3.45 -5.06 -1.26
C ILE A 122 -4.34 -4.37 -2.30
N ILE A 123 -5.01 -3.30 -1.90
CA ILE A 123 -5.80 -2.47 -2.79
C ILE A 123 -4.93 -1.30 -3.24
N MET A 124 -4.79 -1.10 -4.54
CA MET A 124 -4.02 -0.02 -5.13
C MET A 124 -4.94 0.89 -5.95
N ASP A 125 -5.06 2.14 -5.52
CA ASP A 125 -5.89 3.15 -6.18
C ASP A 125 -5.01 4.10 -6.99
N GLU A 126 -4.99 3.93 -8.31
CA GLU A 126 -4.17 4.64 -9.28
C GLU A 126 -2.68 4.74 -8.91
N PRO A 127 -1.99 3.63 -8.57
CA PRO A 127 -0.65 3.67 -7.99
C PRO A 127 0.44 4.16 -8.94
N THR A 128 0.13 4.27 -10.23
CA THR A 128 1.07 4.65 -11.30
C THR A 128 0.91 6.09 -11.77
N SER A 129 -0.03 6.85 -11.19
CA SER A 129 -0.38 8.20 -11.67
C SER A 129 0.78 9.19 -11.71
N SER A 130 1.79 8.99 -10.85
CA SER A 130 2.97 9.85 -10.73
C SER A 130 4.30 9.14 -11.02
N LEU A 131 4.25 7.88 -11.49
CA LEU A 131 5.43 7.08 -11.79
C LEU A 131 5.90 7.26 -13.24
N THR A 132 7.20 7.21 -13.45
CA THR A 132 7.81 7.05 -14.77
C THR A 132 7.60 5.62 -15.30
N GLU A 133 7.80 5.41 -16.61
CA GLU A 133 7.66 4.06 -17.20
C GLU A 133 8.55 3.00 -16.52
N ASP A 134 9.79 3.35 -16.17
CA ASP A 134 10.71 2.40 -15.53
C ASP A 134 10.33 2.10 -14.08
N GLU A 135 9.75 3.08 -13.36
CA GLU A 135 9.19 2.88 -12.03
C GLU A 135 7.90 2.04 -12.09
N CYS A 136 7.06 2.23 -13.11
CA CYS A 136 5.91 1.36 -13.38
C CYS A 136 6.34 -0.10 -13.62
N LYS A 137 7.36 -0.32 -14.47
CA LYS A 137 7.92 -1.66 -14.71
C LYS A 137 8.44 -2.30 -13.41
N THR A 138 9.05 -1.49 -12.54
CA THR A 138 9.53 -1.96 -11.24
C THR A 138 8.36 -2.34 -10.33
N LEU A 139 7.31 -1.51 -10.26
CA LEU A 139 6.09 -1.82 -9.53
C LEU A 139 5.45 -3.11 -10.02
N PHE A 140 5.29 -3.28 -11.33
CA PHE A 140 4.66 -4.47 -11.90
C PHE A 140 5.46 -5.75 -11.61
N ARG A 141 6.79 -5.69 -11.65
CA ARG A 141 7.65 -6.82 -11.21
C ARG A 141 7.42 -7.18 -9.74
N ILE A 142 7.27 -6.19 -8.87
CA ILE A 142 6.97 -6.39 -7.45
C ILE A 142 5.60 -7.04 -7.30
N VAL A 143 4.56 -6.53 -7.97
CA VAL A 143 3.21 -7.08 -7.95
C VAL A 143 3.23 -8.54 -8.41
N GLU A 144 3.85 -8.85 -9.55
CA GLU A 144 3.95 -10.20 -10.08
C GLU A 144 4.68 -11.17 -9.14
N ARG A 145 5.72 -10.71 -8.45
CA ARG A 145 6.40 -11.50 -7.43
C ARG A 145 5.48 -11.81 -6.25
N LEU A 146 4.80 -10.79 -5.73
CA LEU A 146 3.90 -10.92 -4.58
C LEU A 146 2.68 -11.79 -4.90
N LYS A 147 2.17 -11.74 -6.14
CA LYS A 147 1.13 -12.65 -6.62
C LYS A 147 1.59 -14.12 -6.52
N ARG A 148 2.83 -14.41 -6.92
CA ARG A 148 3.42 -15.76 -6.77
C ARG A 148 3.58 -16.19 -5.31
N ASP A 149 3.80 -15.22 -4.40
CA ASP A 149 3.86 -15.44 -2.96
C ASP A 149 2.46 -15.55 -2.32
N GLY A 150 1.40 -15.55 -3.13
CA GLY A 150 0.01 -15.75 -2.70
C GLY A 150 -0.71 -14.48 -2.21
N ILE A 151 -0.19 -13.29 -2.51
CA ILE A 151 -0.86 -12.03 -2.20
C ILE A 151 -1.83 -11.68 -3.32
N THR A 152 -3.06 -11.33 -2.94
CA THR A 152 -4.10 -10.87 -3.86
C THR A 152 -4.04 -9.36 -4.02
N PHE A 153 -4.30 -8.87 -5.23
CA PHE A 153 -4.35 -7.44 -5.52
C PHE A 153 -5.70 -7.04 -6.09
N ILE A 154 -6.19 -5.87 -5.67
CA ILE A 154 -7.23 -5.10 -6.37
C ILE A 154 -6.53 -3.88 -6.92
N PHE A 155 -6.40 -3.81 -8.24
CA PHE A 155 -5.70 -2.75 -8.94
C PHE A 155 -6.72 -1.86 -9.65
N ILE A 156 -6.85 -0.60 -9.20
CA ILE A 156 -7.76 0.38 -9.79
C ILE A 156 -6.94 1.29 -10.68
N SER A 157 -7.26 1.33 -11.95
CA SER A 157 -6.63 2.21 -12.95
C SER A 157 -7.60 2.54 -14.08
N HIS A 158 -7.40 3.67 -14.72
CA HIS A 158 -8.07 4.04 -15.95
C HIS A 158 -7.20 3.79 -17.19
N LYS A 159 -5.96 3.31 -17.02
CA LYS A 159 -5.00 3.01 -18.08
C LYS A 159 -5.08 1.53 -18.45
N MET A 160 -5.67 1.25 -19.60
CA MET A 160 -5.91 -0.13 -20.06
C MET A 160 -4.62 -0.95 -20.21
N ASP A 161 -3.54 -0.34 -20.69
CA ASP A 161 -2.24 -1.02 -20.89
C ASP A 161 -1.67 -1.56 -19.57
N GLU A 162 -1.86 -0.83 -18.47
CA GLU A 162 -1.45 -1.26 -17.14
C GLU A 162 -2.30 -2.44 -16.65
N ILE A 163 -3.62 -2.36 -16.84
CA ILE A 163 -4.55 -3.42 -16.44
C ILE A 163 -4.21 -4.71 -17.17
N TYR A 164 -4.02 -4.67 -18.50
CA TYR A 164 -3.64 -5.86 -19.27
C TYR A 164 -2.27 -6.45 -18.87
N THR A 165 -1.40 -5.65 -18.26
CA THR A 165 -0.09 -6.11 -17.81
C THR A 165 -0.16 -6.86 -16.48
N VAL A 166 -1.04 -6.44 -15.54
CA VAL A 166 -1.00 -6.95 -14.15
C VAL A 166 -2.23 -7.77 -13.75
N ALA A 167 -3.38 -7.60 -14.42
CA ALA A 167 -4.62 -8.22 -13.99
C ALA A 167 -4.82 -9.63 -14.59
N ASP A 168 -5.28 -10.55 -13.77
CA ASP A 168 -5.74 -11.88 -14.22
C ASP A 168 -7.23 -11.81 -14.58
N GLU A 169 -8.00 -10.98 -13.88
CA GLU A 169 -9.42 -10.72 -14.12
C GLU A 169 -9.71 -9.22 -14.09
N MET A 170 -10.68 -8.77 -14.85
CA MET A 170 -11.05 -7.36 -14.94
C MET A 170 -12.55 -7.17 -14.74
N THR A 171 -12.90 -6.19 -13.92
CA THR A 171 -14.27 -5.73 -13.75
C THR A 171 -14.38 -4.27 -14.12
N VAL A 172 -15.31 -3.91 -15.00
CA VAL A 172 -15.57 -2.54 -15.40
C VAL A 172 -16.75 -2.01 -14.59
N LEU A 173 -16.52 -0.92 -13.85
CA LEU A 173 -17.56 -0.23 -13.11
C LEU A 173 -17.94 1.07 -13.86
N ARG A 174 -19.23 1.21 -14.16
CA ARG A 174 -19.78 2.44 -14.72
C ARG A 174 -21.07 2.79 -14.00
N ASP A 175 -21.15 4.02 -13.48
CA ASP A 175 -22.33 4.55 -12.76
C ASP A 175 -22.79 3.65 -11.59
N GLY A 176 -21.82 2.99 -10.92
CA GLY A 176 -22.07 2.09 -9.79
C GLY A 176 -22.58 0.70 -10.17
N MET A 177 -22.56 0.35 -11.47
CA MET A 177 -22.95 -0.97 -11.98
C MET A 177 -21.77 -1.64 -12.71
N THR A 178 -21.75 -2.98 -12.71
CA THR A 178 -20.78 -3.84 -13.42
C THR A 178 -21.37 -4.32 -14.73
#